data_0b6a86cb0359082e74cb0f8b5c084f3c
#
_entry.id   0b6a86cb0359082e74cb0f8b5c084f3c
#
_cell.length_a   1.000
_cell.length_b   1.000
_cell.length_c   1.000
_cell.angle_alpha   90.00
_cell.angle_beta   90.00
_cell.angle_gamma   90.00
#
_symmetry.space_group_name_H-M   'P 1'
#
loop_
_entity.id
_entity.type
_entity.pdbx_description
1 polymer ?
#
loop_
_entity_poly.entity_id
_entity_poly.type
_entity_poly.pdbx_seq_one_letter_code
_entity_poly.pdbx_strand_id
1 'polypeptide(L)'
;GVYSSDSTPFADHGVPAVSFARIASGNVAPIHCRYDVKDVMSMEQLQKDIDFLTAFTGRFANAAVCPVAREIPETIRKQLDEYLFRKRKEA
;
A
#
# COMPACT_ATOMS: atom_id res chain seq x y z
N GLY A 1 -0.43 -8.31 1.64
CA GLY A 1 -0.31 -8.43 3.10
C GLY A 1 -0.59 -7.13 3.84
N VAL A 2 -0.64 -7.21 5.13
CA VAL A 2 -0.85 -6.05 5.99
C VAL A 2 0.49 -5.58 6.54
N TYR A 3 0.79 -4.29 6.34
CA TYR A 3 2.05 -3.67 6.74
C TYR A 3 1.79 -2.42 7.57
N SER A 4 2.82 -1.90 8.18
CA SER A 4 2.79 -0.58 8.81
C SER A 4 2.69 0.50 7.71
N SER A 5 1.46 0.86 7.36
CA SER A 5 1.13 1.76 6.26
C SER A 5 -0.18 2.47 6.54
N ASP A 6 -0.36 3.63 5.93
CA ASP A 6 -1.61 4.38 6.00
C ASP A 6 -2.79 3.65 5.35
N SER A 7 -2.54 2.63 4.53
CA SER A 7 -3.60 1.79 3.97
C SER A 7 -4.28 0.90 5.01
N THR A 8 -3.57 0.56 6.08
CA THR A 8 -4.07 -0.35 7.12
C THR A 8 -5.33 0.15 7.82
N PRO A 9 -5.40 1.40 8.32
CA PRO A 9 -6.63 1.88 8.96
C PRO A 9 -7.81 1.97 7.99
N PHE A 10 -7.58 2.27 6.72
CA PHE A 10 -8.67 2.26 5.73
C PHE A 10 -9.21 0.84 5.53
N ALA A 11 -8.34 -0.13 5.33
CA ALA A 11 -8.73 -1.53 5.19
C ALA A 11 -9.47 -2.05 6.44
N ASP A 12 -9.02 -1.65 7.62
CA ASP A 12 -9.65 -2.01 8.87
C ASP A 12 -11.10 -1.52 8.97
N HIS A 13 -11.39 -0.40 8.35
CA HIS A 13 -12.74 0.18 8.30
C HIS A 13 -13.54 -0.21 7.06
N GLY A 14 -13.10 -1.25 6.35
CA GLY A 14 -13.83 -1.79 5.21
C GLY A 14 -13.64 -1.02 3.91
N VAL A 15 -12.66 -0.13 3.86
CA VAL A 15 -12.32 0.64 2.65
C VAL A 15 -11.13 -0.02 1.96
N PRO A 16 -11.29 -0.55 0.75
CA PRO A 16 -10.17 -1.09 0.00
C PRO A 16 -9.08 -0.05 -0.19
N ALA A 17 -7.86 -0.42 0.15
CA ALA A 17 -6.72 0.46 0.07
C ALA A 17 -5.49 -0.31 -0.38
N VAL A 18 -4.60 0.37 -1.09
CA VAL A 18 -3.38 -0.22 -1.64
C VAL A 18 -2.20 0.66 -1.35
N SER A 19 -1.06 0.04 -1.11
CA SER A 19 0.22 0.72 -1.02
C SER A 19 1.07 0.37 -2.23
N PHE A 20 1.70 1.37 -2.81
CA PHE A 20 2.62 1.18 -3.92
C PHE A 20 4.05 1.27 -3.39
N ALA A 21 4.89 0.35 -3.83
CA ALA A 21 6.30 0.36 -3.48
C ALA A 21 7.14 -0.04 -4.69
N ARG A 22 8.28 0.61 -4.85
CA ARG A 22 9.31 0.16 -5.79
C ARG A 22 10.28 -0.72 -5.01
N ILE A 23 10.41 -1.95 -5.44
CA ILE A 23 11.30 -2.91 -4.81
C ILE A 23 12.64 -2.88 -5.54
N ALA A 24 13.71 -2.62 -4.80
CA ALA A 24 15.07 -2.71 -5.33
C ALA A 24 15.53 -4.16 -5.32
N SER A 25 16.08 -4.63 -6.46
CA SER A 25 16.66 -5.97 -6.51
C SER A 25 18.02 -5.98 -5.81
N GLY A 26 18.21 -6.89 -4.88
CA GLY A 26 19.51 -7.22 -4.30
C GLY A 26 20.00 -6.36 -3.15
N ASN A 27 19.51 -5.15 -2.97
CA ASN A 27 19.87 -4.29 -1.85
C ASN A 27 18.63 -3.71 -1.19
N VAL A 28 18.64 -3.75 0.13
CA VAL A 28 17.59 -3.10 0.92
C VAL A 28 17.83 -1.60 0.88
N ALA A 29 16.82 -0.85 0.43
CA ALA A 29 16.89 0.61 0.50
C ALA A 29 17.01 1.07 1.97
N PRO A 30 17.82 2.10 2.27
CA PRO A 30 17.98 2.59 3.64
C PRO A 30 16.75 3.39 4.07
N ILE A 31 15.71 2.67 4.47
CA ILE A 31 14.45 3.28 4.89
C ILE A 31 14.41 3.51 6.40
N HIS A 32 13.88 4.65 6.82
CA HIS A 32 13.67 5.02 8.23
C HIS A 32 14.96 5.01 9.06
N CYS A 33 16.07 5.43 8.48
CA CYS A 33 17.35 5.53 9.18
C CYS A 33 18.14 6.76 8.72
N ARG A 34 19.29 7.00 9.37
CA ARG A 34 20.13 8.17 9.04
C ARG A 34 20.69 8.18 7.61
N TYR A 35 20.68 7.02 6.94
CA TYR A 35 21.12 6.90 5.55
C TYR A 35 20.00 7.12 4.54
N ASP A 36 18.77 7.31 5.01
CA ASP A 36 17.61 7.61 4.18
C ASP A 36 17.60 9.10 3.85
N VAL A 37 18.44 9.48 2.91
CA VAL A 37 18.65 10.87 2.50
C VAL A 37 18.34 11.04 1.01
N LYS A 38 18.14 12.27 0.59
CA LYS A 38 17.79 12.63 -0.78
C LYS A 38 18.75 12.02 -1.83
N ASP A 39 20.04 11.88 -1.48
CA ASP A 39 21.05 11.39 -2.42
C ASP A 39 20.86 9.92 -2.83
N VAL A 40 20.09 9.14 -2.08
CA VAL A 40 19.76 7.75 -2.47
C VAL A 40 18.61 7.68 -3.48
N MET A 41 17.97 8.79 -3.78
CA MET A 41 16.85 8.87 -4.71
C MET A 41 17.33 9.07 -6.14
N SER A 42 16.64 8.46 -7.09
CA SER A 42 16.85 8.65 -8.51
C SER A 42 15.72 9.48 -9.10
N MET A 43 16.06 10.62 -9.72
CA MET A 43 15.08 11.46 -10.40
C MET A 43 14.41 10.73 -11.56
N GLU A 44 15.17 9.92 -12.29
CA GLU A 44 14.63 9.12 -13.39
C GLU A 44 13.60 8.11 -12.89
N GLN A 45 13.90 7.39 -11.81
CA GLN A 45 12.97 6.43 -11.23
C GLN A 45 11.74 7.12 -10.64
N LEU A 46 11.93 8.26 -9.99
CA LEU A 46 10.84 9.06 -9.46
C LEU A 46 9.89 9.51 -10.57
N GLN A 47 10.43 9.95 -11.71
CA GLN A 47 9.61 10.38 -12.85
C GLN A 47 8.78 9.21 -13.41
N LYS A 48 9.36 8.02 -13.48
CA LYS A 48 8.63 6.82 -13.91
C LYS A 48 7.49 6.47 -12.95
N ASP A 49 7.73 6.60 -11.67
CA ASP A 49 6.70 6.35 -10.64
C ASP A 49 5.57 7.37 -10.74
N ILE A 50 5.90 8.65 -10.94
CA ILE A 50 4.91 9.72 -11.14
C ILE A 50 4.05 9.43 -12.37
N ASP A 51 4.66 9.07 -13.48
CA ASP A 51 3.94 8.78 -14.74
C ASP A 51 2.99 7.59 -14.55
N PHE A 52 3.46 6.53 -13.91
CA PHE A 52 2.64 5.34 -13.64
C PHE A 52 1.47 5.67 -12.71
N LEU A 53 1.72 6.32 -11.60
CA LEU A 53 0.70 6.63 -10.61
C LEU A 53 -0.33 7.62 -11.15
N THR A 54 0.11 8.57 -11.97
CA THR A 54 -0.79 9.53 -12.62
C THR A 54 -1.73 8.82 -13.58
N ALA A 55 -1.21 7.93 -14.41
CA ALA A 55 -2.02 7.15 -15.35
C ALA A 55 -2.98 6.20 -14.62
N PHE A 56 -2.50 5.49 -13.61
CA PHE A 56 -3.31 4.58 -12.81
C PHE A 56 -4.46 5.32 -12.11
N THR A 57 -4.13 6.39 -11.39
CA THR A 57 -5.11 7.17 -10.63
C THR A 57 -6.13 7.82 -11.55
N GLY A 58 -5.68 8.36 -12.68
CA GLY A 58 -6.58 8.97 -13.67
C GLY A 58 -7.59 7.99 -14.22
N ARG A 59 -7.15 6.79 -14.59
CA ARG A 59 -8.05 5.74 -15.09
C ARG A 59 -9.01 5.26 -14.02
N PHE A 60 -8.54 5.08 -12.81
CA PHE A 60 -9.34 4.62 -11.69
C PHE A 60 -10.41 5.67 -11.33
N ALA A 61 -10.01 6.92 -11.18
CA ALA A 61 -10.91 8.01 -10.78
C ALA A 61 -11.96 8.35 -11.84
N ASN A 62 -11.66 8.11 -13.13
CA ASN A 62 -12.58 8.41 -14.24
C ASN A 62 -13.38 7.18 -14.70
N ALA A 63 -13.26 6.05 -14.02
CA ALA A 63 -14.06 4.88 -14.36
C ALA A 63 -15.55 5.15 -14.13
N ALA A 64 -16.38 4.71 -15.08
CA ALA A 64 -17.84 4.89 -14.99
C ALA A 64 -18.45 4.09 -13.84
N VAL A 65 -17.82 2.96 -13.50
CA VAL A 65 -18.20 2.11 -12.37
C VAL A 65 -16.93 1.86 -11.57
N CYS A 66 -17.04 1.89 -10.25
CA CYS A 66 -15.89 1.61 -9.38
C CYS A 66 -15.32 0.21 -9.71
N PRO A 67 -14.05 0.12 -10.14
CA PRO A 67 -13.47 -1.15 -10.59
C PRO A 67 -13.12 -2.11 -9.46
N VAL A 68 -13.29 -1.70 -8.21
CA VAL A 68 -12.96 -2.48 -7.01
C VAL A 68 -14.23 -2.66 -6.17
N ALA A 69 -14.53 -3.90 -5.78
CA ALA A 69 -15.60 -4.17 -4.84
C ALA A 69 -15.27 -3.57 -3.47
N ARG A 70 -16.26 -2.95 -2.83
CA ARG A 70 -16.09 -2.39 -1.48
C ARG A 70 -16.17 -3.50 -0.44
N GLU A 71 -15.21 -4.38 -0.49
CA GLU A 71 -15.15 -5.56 0.34
C GLU A 71 -13.69 -5.88 0.67
N ILE A 72 -13.44 -6.26 1.91
CA ILE A 72 -12.11 -6.69 2.34
C ILE A 72 -12.10 -8.22 2.41
N PRO A 73 -11.19 -8.89 1.67
CA PRO A 73 -11.09 -10.34 1.71
C PRO A 73 -10.87 -10.87 3.12
N GLU A 74 -11.41 -12.03 3.42
CA GLU A 74 -11.30 -12.65 4.75
C GLU A 74 -9.85 -12.89 5.16
N THR A 75 -8.98 -13.24 4.22
CA THR A 75 -7.55 -13.40 4.47
C THR A 75 -6.91 -12.11 4.98
N ILE A 76 -7.30 -10.97 4.41
CA ILE A 76 -6.80 -9.66 4.85
C ILE A 76 -7.39 -9.28 6.20
N ARG A 77 -8.66 -9.58 6.45
CA ARG A 77 -9.27 -9.35 7.78
C ARG A 77 -8.56 -10.11 8.88
N LYS A 78 -8.17 -11.35 8.61
CA LYS A 78 -7.36 -12.13 9.56
C LYS A 78 -6.02 -11.50 9.81
N GLN A 79 -5.33 -11.06 8.78
CA GLN A 79 -4.04 -10.37 8.89
C GLN A 79 -4.17 -9.06 9.66
N LEU A 80 -5.26 -8.31 9.46
CA LEU A 80 -5.55 -7.10 10.21
C LEU A 80 -5.72 -7.38 11.71
N ASP A 81 -6.49 -8.41 12.03
CA ASP A 81 -6.70 -8.79 13.43
C ASP A 81 -5.39 -9.19 14.12
N GLU A 82 -4.53 -9.93 13.44
CA GLU A 82 -3.21 -10.29 13.94
C GLU A 82 -2.31 -9.06 14.09
N TYR A 83 -2.25 -8.22 13.07
CA TYR A 83 -1.41 -7.02 13.05
C TYR A 83 -1.82 -6.03 14.15
N LEU A 84 -3.13 -5.88 14.40
CA LEU A 84 -3.68 -4.97 15.40
C LEU A 84 -3.85 -5.63 16.77
N PHE A 85 -3.32 -6.84 16.96
CA PHE A 85 -3.38 -7.61 18.21
C PHE A 85 -4.81 -7.87 18.70
N ARG A 86 -5.77 -7.97 17.80
CA ARG A 86 -7.15 -8.34 18.16
C ARG A 86 -7.28 -9.85 18.22
N LYS A 87 -7.77 -10.34 19.35
CA LYS A 87 -8.14 -11.75 19.44
C LYS A 87 -9.51 -11.91 18.78
N ARG A 88 -9.61 -12.78 17.80
CA ARG A 88 -10.90 -13.23 17.33
C ARG A 88 -11.58 -13.97 18.45
N LYS A 89 -12.86 -13.68 18.66
CA LYS A 89 -13.69 -14.56 19.45
C LYS A 89 -13.82 -15.86 18.67
N GLU A 90 -13.27 -16.94 19.21
CA GLU A 90 -13.57 -18.26 18.71
C GLU A 90 -15.05 -18.51 18.90
N ALA A 91 -15.71 -18.84 17.80
CA ALA A 91 -17.12 -19.19 17.86
C ALA A 91 -17.29 -20.55 18.51
#